data_576b3dc81e549047bbc5010656ef184f
#
_entry.id   576b3dc81e549047bbc5010656ef184f
#
_cell.length_a   1.000
_cell.length_b   1.000
_cell.length_c   1.000
_cell.angle_alpha   90.00
_cell.angle_beta   90.00
_cell.angle_gamma   90.00
#
_symmetry.space_group_name_H-M   'P 1'
#
loop_
_entity.id
_entity.type
_entity.pdbx_description
1 polymer ?
#
loop_
_entity_poly.entity_id
_entity_poly.type
_entity_poly.pdbx_seq_one_letter_code
_entity_poly.pdbx_strand_id
1 'polypeptide(L)'
;ANVIALGRSQEKLEALFDEIEATYPGRLIIHPLDLSTATSAEYATLASALGEQFDTLDGLIHNAALLGARSPIEYYPDSDWDKLMQVNVTAPFKLTKALVPALTGSSDARVIFTSSSVGRVGRAYWGAYGISKFALEGLMQTFAEEVGNISEISVMSFNPGGTRTAMRRDAYPAEDPITQPTPESLLPLYLYLMSPAAKKHHGQALDARGFEG
;
A
#
# COMPACT_ATOMS: atom_id res chain seq x y z
N ALA A 1 -15.57 -4.21 9.82
CA ALA A 1 -14.46 -5.01 9.27
C ALA A 1 -13.52 -5.42 10.39
N ASN A 2 -12.81 -6.52 10.22
CA ASN A 2 -11.61 -6.85 10.99
C ASN A 2 -10.42 -6.34 10.18
N VAL A 3 -9.43 -5.76 10.85
CA VAL A 3 -8.27 -5.15 10.21
C VAL A 3 -6.99 -5.80 10.75
N ILE A 4 -6.04 -6.10 9.88
CA ILE A 4 -4.70 -6.51 10.27
C ILE A 4 -3.75 -5.38 9.89
N ALA A 5 -3.20 -4.70 10.90
CA ALA A 5 -2.22 -3.64 10.70
C ALA A 5 -0.81 -4.21 10.71
N LEU A 6 -0.13 -4.11 9.56
CA LEU A 6 1.24 -4.57 9.38
C LEU A 6 2.18 -3.37 9.33
N GLY A 7 3.25 -3.39 10.11
CA GLY A 7 4.23 -2.32 10.13
C GLY A 7 5.48 -2.68 10.94
N ARG A 8 6.55 -1.89 10.78
CA ARG A 8 7.84 -2.17 11.43
C ARG A 8 7.95 -1.66 12.88
N SER A 9 7.14 -0.66 13.26
CA SER A 9 7.20 -0.07 14.60
C SER A 9 6.14 -0.69 15.48
N GLN A 10 6.57 -1.57 16.37
CA GLN A 10 5.69 -2.19 17.36
C GLN A 10 4.99 -1.13 18.22
N GLU A 11 5.73 -0.14 18.74
CA GLU A 11 5.18 0.95 19.56
C GLU A 11 4.00 1.68 18.87
N LYS A 12 4.15 1.99 17.56
CA LYS A 12 3.06 2.65 16.80
C LYS A 12 1.89 1.74 16.54
N LEU A 13 2.14 0.45 16.35
CA LEU A 13 1.08 -0.54 16.18
C LEU A 13 0.31 -0.73 17.48
N GLU A 14 0.99 -0.79 18.62
CA GLU A 14 0.38 -0.89 19.95
C GLU A 14 -0.45 0.36 20.27
N ALA A 15 0.07 1.56 19.99
CA ALA A 15 -0.69 2.80 20.17
C ALA A 15 -1.97 2.83 19.31
N LEU A 16 -1.88 2.36 18.04
CA LEU A 16 -3.05 2.22 17.17
C LEU A 16 -4.02 1.16 17.71
N PHE A 17 -3.49 0.05 18.22
CA PHE A 17 -4.31 -1.01 18.82
C PHE A 17 -5.12 -0.48 20.01
N ASP A 18 -4.48 0.23 20.93
CA ASP A 18 -5.14 0.79 22.11
C ASP A 18 -6.25 1.79 21.73
N GLU A 19 -5.99 2.64 20.72
CA GLU A 19 -6.98 3.59 20.21
C GLU A 19 -8.20 2.89 19.61
N ILE A 20 -7.97 1.88 18.76
CA ILE A 20 -9.05 1.15 18.09
C ILE A 20 -9.80 0.25 19.09
N GLU A 21 -9.07 -0.45 19.97
CA GLU A 21 -9.67 -1.33 20.98
C GLU A 21 -10.60 -0.59 21.93
N ALA A 22 -10.28 0.66 22.26
CA ALA A 22 -11.15 1.51 23.09
C ALA A 22 -12.51 1.79 22.44
N THR A 23 -12.60 1.82 21.11
CA THR A 23 -13.84 2.17 20.39
C THR A 23 -14.47 0.97 19.70
N TYR A 24 -13.67 0.04 19.21
CA TYR A 24 -14.09 -1.13 18.43
C TYR A 24 -13.37 -2.40 18.90
N PRO A 25 -13.71 -2.94 20.08
CA PRO A 25 -13.01 -4.08 20.68
C PRO A 25 -12.93 -5.29 19.75
N GLY A 26 -11.75 -5.91 19.68
CA GLY A 26 -11.50 -7.13 18.91
C GLY A 26 -11.49 -6.93 17.38
N ARG A 27 -11.42 -5.70 16.89
CA ARG A 27 -11.44 -5.41 15.43
C ARG A 27 -10.07 -5.20 14.80
N LEU A 28 -9.03 -5.05 15.61
CA LEU A 28 -7.67 -4.84 15.10
C LEU A 28 -6.74 -5.95 15.59
N ILE A 29 -5.99 -6.51 14.65
CA ILE A 29 -4.84 -7.37 14.91
C ILE A 29 -3.60 -6.60 14.45
N ILE A 30 -2.56 -6.58 15.28
CA ILE A 30 -1.29 -5.96 14.88
C ILE A 30 -0.26 -7.04 14.54
N HIS A 31 0.52 -6.81 13.48
CA HIS A 31 1.58 -7.72 13.05
C HIS A 31 2.87 -6.94 12.78
N PRO A 32 3.81 -6.88 13.74
CA PRO A 32 5.11 -6.23 13.54
C PRO A 32 5.91 -6.98 12.48
N LEU A 33 6.24 -6.32 11.37
CA LEU A 33 7.07 -6.86 10.30
C LEU A 33 7.84 -5.74 9.60
N ASP A 34 9.16 -5.85 9.54
CA ASP A 34 10.00 -4.93 8.76
C ASP A 34 10.11 -5.40 7.31
N LEU A 35 9.42 -4.72 6.42
CA LEU A 35 9.42 -5.03 4.98
C LEU A 35 10.81 -4.89 4.33
N SER A 36 11.76 -4.18 4.96
CA SER A 36 13.11 -4.03 4.44
C SER A 36 13.97 -5.30 4.58
N THR A 37 13.59 -6.19 5.49
CA THR A 37 14.30 -7.43 5.77
C THR A 37 13.44 -8.68 5.63
N ALA A 38 12.13 -8.51 5.52
CA ALA A 38 11.17 -9.61 5.48
C ALA A 38 11.46 -10.61 4.36
N THR A 39 11.49 -11.88 4.74
CA THR A 39 11.75 -13.01 3.86
C THR A 39 10.46 -13.61 3.30
N SER A 40 10.58 -14.45 2.28
CA SER A 40 9.41 -15.16 1.73
C SER A 40 8.81 -16.13 2.77
N ALA A 41 9.59 -16.66 3.70
CA ALA A 41 9.11 -17.52 4.76
C ALA A 41 8.23 -16.76 5.77
N GLU A 42 8.58 -15.51 6.13
CA GLU A 42 7.78 -14.68 7.02
C GLU A 42 6.42 -14.30 6.39
N TYR A 43 6.39 -14.01 5.08
CA TYR A 43 5.12 -13.80 4.38
C TYR A 43 4.27 -15.08 4.32
N ALA A 44 4.89 -16.25 4.15
CA ALA A 44 4.16 -17.52 4.18
C ALA A 44 3.60 -17.82 5.59
N THR A 45 4.39 -17.55 6.64
CA THR A 45 3.95 -17.68 8.04
C THR A 45 2.76 -16.76 8.34
N LEU A 46 2.83 -15.50 7.88
CA LEU A 46 1.70 -14.56 8.00
C LEU A 46 0.46 -15.09 7.30
N ALA A 47 0.59 -15.57 6.05
CA ALA A 47 -0.53 -16.09 5.29
C ALA A 47 -1.15 -17.33 5.97
N SER A 48 -0.34 -18.22 6.54
CA SER A 48 -0.81 -19.39 7.30
C SER A 48 -1.57 -18.98 8.55
N ALA A 49 -1.02 -18.05 9.35
CA ALA A 49 -1.66 -17.55 10.56
C ALA A 49 -2.99 -16.85 10.27
N LEU A 50 -3.09 -16.14 9.15
CA LEU A 50 -4.36 -15.55 8.70
C LEU A 50 -5.38 -16.63 8.31
N GLY A 51 -4.96 -17.68 7.59
CA GLY A 51 -5.82 -18.79 7.20
C GLY A 51 -6.32 -19.63 8.37
N GLU A 52 -5.63 -19.61 9.53
CA GLU A 52 -6.10 -20.24 10.76
C GLU A 52 -7.20 -19.45 11.47
N GLN A 53 -7.28 -18.13 11.23
CA GLN A 53 -8.22 -17.22 11.92
C GLN A 53 -9.37 -16.77 11.02
N PHE A 54 -9.17 -16.72 9.72
CA PHE A 54 -10.11 -16.21 8.74
C PHE A 54 -10.17 -17.11 7.52
N ASP A 55 -11.38 -17.40 7.04
CA ASP A 55 -11.59 -18.22 5.84
C ASP A 55 -11.14 -17.48 4.57
N THR A 56 -11.28 -16.15 4.56
CA THR A 56 -10.99 -15.29 3.39
C THR A 56 -10.39 -13.96 3.79
N LEU A 57 -9.75 -13.29 2.83
CA LEU A 57 -9.28 -11.93 2.94
C LEU A 57 -10.01 -11.05 1.92
N ASP A 58 -10.80 -10.07 2.41
CA ASP A 58 -11.59 -9.19 1.54
C ASP A 58 -10.82 -7.98 1.04
N GLY A 59 -9.63 -7.72 1.58
CA GLY A 59 -8.86 -6.57 1.14
C GLY A 59 -7.40 -6.56 1.53
N LEU A 60 -6.58 -5.99 0.64
CA LEU A 60 -5.16 -5.78 0.83
C LEU A 60 -4.79 -4.37 0.36
N ILE A 61 -4.26 -3.54 1.24
CA ILE A 61 -3.79 -2.20 0.91
C ILE A 61 -2.28 -2.13 1.06
N HIS A 62 -1.57 -2.02 -0.04
CA HIS A 62 -0.13 -1.74 -0.06
C HIS A 62 0.09 -0.23 0.08
N ASN A 63 0.26 0.24 1.32
CA ASN A 63 0.46 1.65 1.63
C ASN A 63 1.88 1.96 2.11
N ALA A 64 2.57 1.01 2.72
CA ALA A 64 3.92 1.22 3.23
C ALA A 64 4.91 1.56 2.10
N ALA A 65 5.71 2.60 2.29
CA ALA A 65 6.74 3.02 1.33
C ALA A 65 7.87 3.80 2.01
N LEU A 66 9.03 3.80 1.36
CA LEU A 66 10.15 4.69 1.65
C LEU A 66 10.26 5.73 0.54
N LEU A 67 10.64 6.97 0.90
CA LEU A 67 10.94 8.03 -0.07
C LEU A 67 12.35 7.87 -0.65
N GLY A 68 13.32 7.50 0.17
CA GLY A 68 14.73 7.44 -0.19
C GLY A 68 15.35 8.82 -0.45
N ALA A 69 16.54 8.83 -1.02
CA ALA A 69 17.24 10.05 -1.36
C ALA A 69 16.59 10.80 -2.54
N ARG A 70 16.62 12.13 -2.49
CA ARG A 70 16.25 13.02 -3.60
C ARG A 70 17.52 13.49 -4.29
N SER A 71 18.00 12.73 -5.27
CA SER A 71 19.30 12.87 -5.90
C SER A 71 19.22 12.57 -7.41
N PRO A 72 20.11 13.14 -8.23
CA PRO A 72 20.36 12.65 -9.59
C PRO A 72 20.71 11.16 -9.58
N ILE A 73 20.38 10.43 -10.65
CA ILE A 73 20.64 8.98 -10.74
C ILE A 73 22.14 8.67 -10.57
N GLU A 74 23.01 9.46 -11.14
CA GLU A 74 24.47 9.26 -11.06
C GLU A 74 25.05 9.32 -9.64
N TYR A 75 24.36 9.98 -8.71
CA TYR A 75 24.77 10.12 -7.30
C TYR A 75 23.81 9.40 -6.33
N TYR A 76 22.90 8.57 -6.85
CA TYR A 76 21.96 7.89 -6.00
C TYR A 76 22.65 6.78 -5.21
N PRO A 77 22.56 6.73 -3.86
CA PRO A 77 23.24 5.71 -3.07
C PRO A 77 22.68 4.30 -3.34
N ASP A 78 23.56 3.34 -3.65
CA ASP A 78 23.17 1.95 -3.96
C ASP A 78 22.41 1.30 -2.79
N SER A 79 22.87 1.51 -1.55
CA SER A 79 22.21 0.97 -0.36
C SER A 79 20.78 1.52 -0.16
N ASP A 80 20.55 2.77 -0.50
CA ASP A 80 19.21 3.38 -0.47
C ASP A 80 18.32 2.81 -1.58
N TRP A 81 18.91 2.56 -2.75
CA TRP A 81 18.22 1.90 -3.86
C TRP A 81 17.72 0.52 -3.45
N ASP A 82 18.62 -0.35 -2.98
CA ASP A 82 18.29 -1.73 -2.62
C ASP A 82 17.21 -1.78 -1.55
N LYS A 83 17.37 -1.00 -0.48
CA LYS A 83 16.39 -0.92 0.61
C LYS A 83 15.04 -0.41 0.14
N LEU A 84 15.03 0.61 -0.70
CA LEU A 84 13.78 1.20 -1.20
C LEU A 84 13.06 0.24 -2.14
N MET A 85 13.76 -0.40 -3.07
CA MET A 85 13.18 -1.40 -3.96
C MET A 85 12.67 -2.62 -3.18
N GLN A 86 13.37 -3.04 -2.12
CA GLN A 86 12.90 -4.10 -1.25
C GLN A 86 11.55 -3.74 -0.59
N VAL A 87 11.41 -2.54 -0.02
CA VAL A 87 10.19 -2.11 0.68
C VAL A 87 9.07 -1.77 -0.29
N ASN A 88 9.38 -1.00 -1.35
CA ASN A 88 8.34 -0.43 -2.22
C ASN A 88 7.87 -1.38 -3.33
N VAL A 89 8.67 -2.40 -3.70
CA VAL A 89 8.38 -3.28 -4.84
C VAL A 89 8.38 -4.76 -4.43
N THR A 90 9.51 -5.24 -3.89
CA THR A 90 9.67 -6.67 -3.57
C THR A 90 8.70 -7.12 -2.48
N ALA A 91 8.52 -6.32 -1.44
CA ALA A 91 7.59 -6.64 -0.35
C ALA A 91 6.12 -6.67 -0.82
N PRO A 92 5.58 -5.67 -1.55
CA PRO A 92 4.25 -5.76 -2.15
C PRO A 92 4.06 -7.00 -3.03
N PHE A 93 5.02 -7.31 -3.90
CA PHE A 93 4.97 -8.52 -4.73
C PHE A 93 4.88 -9.80 -3.89
N LYS A 94 5.80 -9.98 -2.92
CA LYS A 94 5.86 -11.18 -2.08
C LYS A 94 4.61 -11.32 -1.20
N LEU A 95 4.14 -10.23 -0.61
CA LEU A 95 2.97 -10.22 0.24
C LEU A 95 1.70 -10.53 -0.58
N THR A 96 1.53 -9.90 -1.74
CA THR A 96 0.43 -10.23 -2.66
C THR A 96 0.47 -11.71 -3.01
N LYS A 97 1.61 -12.23 -3.47
CA LYS A 97 1.79 -13.64 -3.83
C LYS A 97 1.38 -14.58 -2.69
N ALA A 98 1.77 -14.29 -1.45
CA ALA A 98 1.45 -15.11 -0.30
C ALA A 98 -0.05 -15.10 0.05
N LEU A 99 -0.73 -13.97 -0.21
CA LEU A 99 -2.13 -13.76 0.17
C LEU A 99 -3.14 -14.04 -0.96
N VAL A 100 -2.70 -14.30 -2.20
CA VAL A 100 -3.59 -14.66 -3.32
C VAL A 100 -4.59 -15.77 -2.95
N PRO A 101 -4.20 -16.88 -2.29
CA PRO A 101 -5.17 -17.92 -1.95
C PRO A 101 -6.32 -17.42 -1.06
N ALA A 102 -6.01 -16.61 -0.04
CA ALA A 102 -7.02 -16.05 0.86
C ALA A 102 -7.90 -14.99 0.16
N LEU A 103 -7.31 -14.17 -0.73
CA LEU A 103 -8.04 -13.20 -1.55
C LEU A 103 -8.96 -13.89 -2.55
N THR A 104 -8.52 -14.98 -3.18
CA THR A 104 -9.34 -15.75 -4.15
C THR A 104 -10.53 -16.43 -3.47
N GLY A 105 -10.44 -16.75 -2.19
CA GLY A 105 -11.56 -17.30 -1.42
C GLY A 105 -12.68 -16.30 -1.16
N SER A 106 -12.42 -15.00 -1.25
CA SER A 106 -13.44 -13.96 -1.08
C SER A 106 -14.32 -13.80 -2.31
N SER A 107 -15.60 -13.55 -2.10
CA SER A 107 -16.56 -13.24 -3.16
C SER A 107 -16.45 -11.79 -3.69
N ASP A 108 -15.65 -10.92 -3.06
CA ASP A 108 -15.52 -9.50 -3.43
C ASP A 108 -14.25 -8.87 -2.83
N ALA A 109 -13.07 -9.37 -3.23
CA ALA A 109 -11.79 -8.89 -2.73
C ALA A 109 -11.29 -7.61 -3.45
N ARG A 110 -10.55 -6.77 -2.71
CA ARG A 110 -9.88 -5.55 -3.23
C ARG A 110 -8.39 -5.59 -2.94
N VAL A 111 -7.58 -5.31 -3.96
CA VAL A 111 -6.14 -5.06 -3.78
C VAL A 111 -5.81 -3.66 -4.26
N ILE A 112 -5.32 -2.82 -3.36
CA ILE A 112 -5.01 -1.42 -3.63
C ILE A 112 -3.52 -1.18 -3.47
N PHE A 113 -2.89 -0.66 -4.51
CA PHE A 113 -1.50 -0.22 -4.49
C PHE A 113 -1.45 1.31 -4.35
N THR A 114 -0.98 1.83 -3.22
CA THR A 114 -0.79 3.27 -3.05
C THR A 114 0.38 3.74 -3.92
N SER A 115 0.03 4.45 -4.97
CA SER A 115 0.94 4.95 -6.01
C SER A 115 1.26 6.44 -5.82
N SER A 116 1.74 7.07 -6.88
CA SER A 116 2.09 8.48 -6.92
C SER A 116 2.09 8.98 -8.37
N SER A 117 1.91 10.28 -8.58
CA SER A 117 2.06 10.89 -9.91
C SER A 117 3.45 10.65 -10.53
N VAL A 118 4.49 10.49 -9.71
CA VAL A 118 5.84 10.15 -10.19
C VAL A 118 6.02 8.67 -10.56
N GLY A 119 5.02 7.85 -10.33
CA GLY A 119 4.92 6.49 -10.86
C GLY A 119 4.28 6.42 -12.25
N ARG A 120 3.79 7.55 -12.79
CA ARG A 120 3.16 7.65 -14.12
C ARG A 120 3.93 8.56 -15.06
N VAL A 121 4.61 9.57 -14.50
CA VAL A 121 5.47 10.50 -15.27
C VAL A 121 6.77 10.69 -14.50
N GLY A 122 7.88 10.32 -15.13
CA GLY A 122 9.24 10.48 -14.54
C GLY A 122 9.55 11.94 -14.29
N ARG A 123 10.18 12.23 -13.15
CA ARG A 123 10.63 13.57 -12.77
C ARG A 123 12.04 13.51 -12.23
N ALA A 124 12.85 14.52 -12.58
CA ALA A 124 14.21 14.65 -12.07
C ALA A 124 14.25 14.61 -10.54
N TYR A 125 15.28 14.02 -9.99
CA TYR A 125 15.54 13.88 -8.54
C TYR A 125 14.58 12.99 -7.75
N TRP A 126 13.69 12.25 -8.41
CA TRP A 126 12.81 11.28 -7.73
C TRP A 126 13.39 9.86 -7.70
N GLY A 127 14.50 9.62 -8.40
CA GLY A 127 15.34 8.42 -8.31
C GLY A 127 14.58 7.11 -8.13
N ALA A 128 15.02 6.32 -7.16
CA ALA A 128 14.41 5.01 -6.87
C ALA A 128 12.92 5.11 -6.49
N TYR A 129 12.49 6.18 -5.82
CA TYR A 129 11.07 6.32 -5.45
C TYR A 129 10.17 6.37 -6.68
N GLY A 130 10.48 7.23 -7.66
CA GLY A 130 9.72 7.30 -8.89
C GLY A 130 9.71 5.96 -9.62
N ILE A 131 10.89 5.35 -9.78
CA ILE A 131 11.04 4.04 -10.43
C ILE A 131 10.23 2.95 -9.70
N SER A 132 10.27 2.93 -8.36
CA SER A 132 9.48 1.96 -7.57
C SER A 132 7.97 2.13 -7.76
N LYS A 133 7.50 3.38 -7.92
CA LYS A 133 6.07 3.63 -8.16
C LYS A 133 5.66 3.25 -9.59
N PHE A 134 6.53 3.40 -10.60
CA PHE A 134 6.31 2.79 -11.92
C PHE A 134 6.25 1.26 -11.84
N ALA A 135 7.13 0.63 -11.07
CA ALA A 135 7.10 -0.82 -10.87
C ALA A 135 5.79 -1.28 -10.19
N LEU A 136 5.26 -0.51 -9.22
CA LEU A 136 3.96 -0.81 -8.61
C LEU A 136 2.80 -0.67 -9.59
N GLU A 137 2.82 0.34 -10.48
CA GLU A 137 1.81 0.45 -11.55
C GLU A 137 1.88 -0.77 -12.49
N GLY A 138 3.08 -1.22 -12.86
CA GLY A 138 3.26 -2.43 -13.64
C GLY A 138 2.78 -3.69 -12.91
N LEU A 139 3.08 -3.83 -11.61
CA LEU A 139 2.60 -4.94 -10.80
C LEU A 139 1.07 -4.94 -10.70
N MET A 140 0.46 -3.79 -10.49
CA MET A 140 -0.98 -3.63 -10.42
C MET A 140 -1.65 -4.09 -11.72
N GLN A 141 -1.18 -3.59 -12.86
CA GLN A 141 -1.74 -3.93 -14.18
C GLN A 141 -1.59 -5.43 -14.49
N THR A 142 -0.40 -5.98 -14.27
CA THR A 142 -0.13 -7.41 -14.51
C THR A 142 -1.04 -8.27 -13.64
N PHE A 143 -1.13 -7.97 -12.35
CA PHE A 143 -1.96 -8.76 -11.43
C PHE A 143 -3.45 -8.61 -11.74
N ALA A 144 -3.91 -7.43 -12.16
CA ALA A 144 -5.28 -7.24 -12.61
C ALA A 144 -5.64 -8.13 -13.82
N GLU A 145 -4.80 -8.17 -14.84
CA GLU A 145 -4.99 -9.04 -16.00
C GLU A 145 -5.00 -10.53 -15.63
N GLU A 146 -4.12 -10.96 -14.71
CA GLU A 146 -4.04 -12.34 -14.26
C GLU A 146 -5.31 -12.80 -13.54
N VAL A 147 -5.93 -11.96 -12.71
CA VAL A 147 -7.05 -12.33 -11.86
C VAL A 147 -8.43 -11.98 -12.42
N GLY A 148 -8.52 -11.08 -13.39
CA GLY A 148 -9.76 -10.45 -13.82
C GLY A 148 -10.80 -11.40 -14.39
N ASN A 149 -10.40 -12.53 -14.97
CA ASN A 149 -11.30 -13.52 -15.57
C ASN A 149 -11.44 -14.82 -14.77
N ILE A 150 -10.71 -14.94 -13.66
CA ILE A 150 -10.63 -16.20 -12.90
C ILE A 150 -10.97 -16.07 -11.43
N SER A 151 -11.21 -14.83 -10.94
CA SER A 151 -11.52 -14.57 -9.55
C SER A 151 -12.40 -13.32 -9.38
N GLU A 152 -12.88 -13.08 -8.17
CA GLU A 152 -13.61 -11.87 -7.77
C GLU A 152 -12.70 -10.81 -7.16
N ILE A 153 -11.39 -10.88 -7.43
CA ILE A 153 -10.41 -9.89 -6.96
C ILE A 153 -10.43 -8.67 -7.89
N SER A 154 -10.68 -7.50 -7.35
CA SER A 154 -10.49 -6.24 -8.08
C SER A 154 -9.21 -5.57 -7.63
N VAL A 155 -8.34 -5.26 -8.58
CA VAL A 155 -7.00 -4.70 -8.36
C VAL A 155 -6.94 -3.30 -8.93
N MET A 156 -6.41 -2.34 -8.20
CA MET A 156 -6.27 -0.96 -8.65
C MET A 156 -5.08 -0.26 -8.00
N SER A 157 -4.57 0.78 -8.62
CA SER A 157 -3.64 1.70 -7.97
C SER A 157 -4.35 3.01 -7.61
N PHE A 158 -3.89 3.64 -6.53
CA PHE A 158 -4.45 4.89 -6.05
C PHE A 158 -3.34 5.88 -5.70
N ASN A 159 -3.36 7.05 -6.33
CA ASN A 159 -2.48 8.15 -6.00
C ASN A 159 -3.21 9.13 -5.07
N PRO A 160 -2.86 9.21 -3.79
CA PRO A 160 -3.50 10.11 -2.83
C PRO A 160 -3.18 11.60 -3.09
N GLY A 161 -2.21 11.89 -3.96
CA GLY A 161 -1.71 13.24 -4.17
C GLY A 161 -0.82 13.74 -3.04
N GLY A 162 -0.63 15.04 -2.98
CA GLY A 162 0.06 15.68 -1.85
C GLY A 162 -0.79 15.55 -0.59
N THR A 163 -0.24 14.92 0.45
CA THR A 163 -0.92 14.67 1.72
C THR A 163 -0.01 15.09 2.86
N ARG A 164 -0.54 15.69 3.90
CA ARG A 164 0.19 16.20 5.09
C ARG A 164 0.78 15.05 5.91
N THR A 165 1.96 14.58 5.49
CA THR A 165 2.68 13.46 6.11
C THR A 165 4.14 13.82 6.32
N ALA A 166 4.85 13.04 7.15
CA ALA A 166 6.30 13.17 7.29
C ALA A 166 7.01 13.00 5.94
N MET A 167 6.62 12.01 5.14
CA MET A 167 7.18 11.79 3.79
C MET A 167 7.00 13.02 2.89
N ARG A 168 5.85 13.71 2.95
CA ARG A 168 5.61 14.94 2.17
C ARG A 168 6.53 16.07 2.62
N ARG A 169 6.68 16.27 3.92
CA ARG A 169 7.59 17.27 4.50
C ARG A 169 9.04 17.01 4.06
N ASP A 170 9.48 15.75 4.10
CA ASP A 170 10.84 15.38 3.68
C ASP A 170 11.04 15.58 2.17
N ALA A 171 10.01 15.33 1.35
CA ALA A 171 10.04 15.56 -0.10
C ALA A 171 10.02 17.05 -0.47
N TYR A 172 9.37 17.89 0.32
CA TYR A 172 9.16 19.32 0.06
C TYR A 172 9.36 20.15 1.33
N PRO A 173 10.61 20.32 1.82
CA PRO A 173 10.87 20.98 3.10
C PRO A 173 10.43 22.45 3.18
N ALA A 174 10.33 23.12 2.02
CA ALA A 174 9.92 24.53 1.94
C ALA A 174 8.40 24.71 1.74
N GLU A 175 7.64 23.63 1.64
CA GLU A 175 6.18 23.68 1.48
C GLU A 175 5.52 23.90 2.84
N ASP A 176 4.55 24.82 2.90
CA ASP A 176 3.70 24.94 4.10
C ASP A 176 2.79 23.70 4.22
N PRO A 177 2.94 22.89 5.28
CA PRO A 177 2.15 21.67 5.45
C PRO A 177 0.64 21.90 5.48
N ILE A 178 0.17 23.11 5.88
CA ILE A 178 -1.25 23.45 5.96
C ILE A 178 -1.90 23.47 4.58
N THR A 179 -1.13 23.71 3.53
CA THR A 179 -1.63 23.71 2.14
C THR A 179 -2.00 22.32 1.61
N GLN A 180 -1.59 21.25 2.32
CA GLN A 180 -1.88 19.88 1.93
C GLN A 180 -3.01 19.31 2.79
N PRO A 181 -3.91 18.49 2.19
CA PRO A 181 -4.96 17.79 2.91
C PRO A 181 -4.37 16.85 3.96
N THR A 182 -5.10 16.61 5.04
CA THR A 182 -4.70 15.65 6.06
C THR A 182 -4.94 14.20 5.60
N PRO A 183 -4.24 13.20 6.15
CA PRO A 183 -4.53 11.80 5.85
C PRO A 183 -6.00 11.41 6.06
N GLU A 184 -6.63 11.95 7.11
CA GLU A 184 -8.03 11.67 7.46
C GLU A 184 -9.00 12.12 6.36
N SER A 185 -8.68 13.18 5.62
CA SER A 185 -9.51 13.65 4.50
C SER A 185 -9.57 12.65 3.34
N LEU A 186 -8.66 11.68 3.27
CA LEU A 186 -8.64 10.63 2.27
C LEU A 186 -9.44 9.38 2.68
N LEU A 187 -9.85 9.27 3.97
CA LEU A 187 -10.57 8.09 4.45
C LEU A 187 -11.84 7.78 3.66
N PRO A 188 -12.69 8.76 3.27
CA PRO A 188 -13.86 8.46 2.44
C PRO A 188 -13.49 7.79 1.12
N LEU A 189 -12.37 8.19 0.50
CA LEU A 189 -11.89 7.58 -0.75
C LEU A 189 -11.40 6.14 -0.53
N TYR A 190 -10.61 5.89 0.50
CA TYR A 190 -10.19 4.51 0.81
C TYR A 190 -11.38 3.61 1.17
N LEU A 191 -12.37 4.11 1.91
CA LEU A 191 -13.61 3.37 2.19
C LEU A 191 -14.38 3.06 0.90
N TYR A 192 -14.47 4.02 -0.02
CA TYR A 192 -15.05 3.78 -1.33
C TYR A 192 -14.28 2.70 -2.11
N LEU A 193 -12.93 2.82 -2.19
CA LEU A 193 -12.09 1.85 -2.90
C LEU A 193 -12.19 0.43 -2.33
N MET A 194 -12.49 0.29 -1.04
CA MET A 194 -12.74 -0.99 -0.37
C MET A 194 -14.20 -1.45 -0.47
N SER A 195 -15.09 -0.68 -1.09
CA SER A 195 -16.50 -1.02 -1.25
C SER A 195 -16.78 -1.82 -2.54
N PRO A 196 -17.91 -2.52 -2.62
CA PRO A 196 -18.34 -3.18 -3.88
C PRO A 196 -18.46 -2.22 -5.07
N ALA A 197 -18.78 -0.95 -4.82
CA ALA A 197 -18.91 0.06 -5.88
C ALA A 197 -17.60 0.32 -6.64
N ALA A 198 -16.45 0.04 -6.02
CA ALA A 198 -15.15 0.22 -6.66
C ALA A 198 -14.77 -0.91 -7.64
N LYS A 199 -15.54 -2.01 -7.74
CA LYS A 199 -15.29 -3.11 -8.68
C LYS A 199 -15.16 -2.63 -10.13
N LYS A 200 -15.91 -1.58 -10.51
CA LYS A 200 -15.83 -0.95 -11.84
C LYS A 200 -14.45 -0.36 -12.20
N HIS A 201 -13.58 -0.19 -11.21
CA HIS A 201 -12.23 0.37 -11.39
C HIS A 201 -11.12 -0.70 -11.44
N HIS A 202 -11.48 -1.96 -11.60
CA HIS A 202 -10.51 -3.03 -11.79
C HIS A 202 -9.52 -2.70 -12.92
N GLY A 203 -8.22 -2.87 -12.68
CA GLY A 203 -7.14 -2.55 -13.62
C GLY A 203 -6.84 -1.07 -13.80
N GLN A 204 -7.54 -0.17 -13.10
CA GLN A 204 -7.37 1.27 -13.28
C GLN A 204 -6.40 1.90 -12.29
N ALA A 205 -5.75 2.97 -12.76
CA ALA A 205 -4.89 3.83 -11.98
C ALA A 205 -5.64 5.12 -11.64
N LEU A 206 -6.01 5.30 -10.37
CA LEU A 206 -6.89 6.35 -9.88
C LEU A 206 -6.11 7.47 -9.18
N ASP A 207 -6.63 8.69 -9.24
CA ASP A 207 -6.10 9.87 -8.55
C ASP A 207 -7.14 10.43 -7.58
N ALA A 208 -6.72 10.78 -6.36
CA ALA A 208 -7.62 11.42 -5.39
C ALA A 208 -8.15 12.78 -5.86
N ARG A 209 -7.32 13.50 -6.62
CA ARG A 209 -7.75 14.78 -7.22
C ARG A 209 -8.65 14.55 -8.42
N GLY A 210 -9.88 15.03 -8.31
CA GLY A 210 -10.89 14.89 -9.39
C GLY A 210 -11.55 13.50 -9.42
N PHE A 211 -11.38 12.71 -8.34
CA PHE A 211 -12.10 11.47 -8.21
C PHE A 211 -13.51 11.73 -7.72
N GLU A 212 -14.48 11.50 -8.58
CA GLU A 212 -15.90 11.45 -8.25
C GLU A 212 -16.29 9.97 -8.19
N GLY A 213 -16.41 9.42 -6.97
CA GLY A 213 -16.70 8.00 -6.69
C GLY A 213 -18.05 7.51 -7.20
#